data_3936080366a443baa5157e7c38a14b43
#
_entry.id   3936080366a443baa5157e7c38a14b43
#
_cell.length_a   1.000
_cell.length_b   1.000
_cell.length_c   1.000
_cell.angle_alpha   90.00
_cell.angle_beta   90.00
_cell.angle_gamma   90.00
#
_symmetry.space_group_name_H-M   'P 1'
#
loop_
_entity.id
_entity.type
_entity.pdbx_description
1 polymer ?
#
loop_
_entity_poly.entity_id
_entity_poly.type
_entity_poly.pdbx_seq_one_letter_code
_entity_poly.pdbx_strand_id
1 'polypeptide(L)'
;MERQHQRKGWKSKGAAAFAALLVIAGCGAGGNGGSGNEGGAAASPSATAQPLKEIKVVLDWTPNTNHTGLYVAAAQGMWEKRGLDVEIVQPPESGADQMVASGAAEFGVGTQEGLTLAREQDIPLVSLAAVIQHNTSGFASPADKNITEPKDFEGYTYGGWGSPAEEAVIGSMMKEQGADVGKVNIVNMGMADFFTAVQKDIDFAWIFYAWTGIEAEQRGIPINMVYLSDFNEQLDYYTPVLETSEKMIAEQPDVVRAFVEGASEGYEYAIEHPAEAADILLEAVPDLNAELVKESQEWLAGKYQDDAPRWGEQKREVWSGYAEFLREHDLLKKELDIDAMFTNEFLPE
;
A
#
# COMPACT_ATOMS: atom_id res chain seq x y z
N MET A 1 12.61 -49.23 -6.55
CA MET A 1 11.50 -49.61 -5.66
C MET A 1 10.47 -48.52 -5.73
N GLU A 2 9.46 -48.74 -6.61
CA GLU A 2 8.30 -47.88 -6.79
C GLU A 2 7.38 -47.98 -5.58
N ARG A 3 6.83 -46.84 -5.18
CA ARG A 3 5.58 -46.82 -4.43
C ARG A 3 4.61 -45.81 -5.05
N GLN A 4 3.66 -46.36 -5.76
CA GLN A 4 2.43 -45.71 -6.18
C GLN A 4 1.62 -45.31 -4.96
N HIS A 5 1.10 -44.08 -4.91
CA HIS A 5 -0.02 -43.71 -4.06
C HIS A 5 -1.20 -43.19 -4.88
N GLN A 6 -2.29 -43.88 -4.67
CA GLN A 6 -3.55 -43.87 -5.34
C GLN A 6 -4.30 -42.54 -5.22
N ARG A 7 -4.83 -42.06 -6.34
CA ARG A 7 -5.85 -41.03 -6.40
C ARG A 7 -7.21 -41.60 -5.94
N LYS A 8 -7.82 -41.04 -4.90
CA LYS A 8 -9.22 -41.24 -4.58
C LYS A 8 -10.06 -40.13 -5.23
N GLY A 9 -10.83 -40.51 -6.24
CA GLY A 9 -11.83 -39.66 -6.85
C GLY A 9 -13.07 -39.50 -5.96
N TRP A 10 -13.54 -38.27 -5.83
CA TRP A 10 -14.83 -37.96 -5.21
C TRP A 10 -15.83 -37.69 -6.32
N LYS A 11 -16.86 -38.55 -6.35
CA LYS A 11 -17.98 -38.46 -7.31
C LYS A 11 -19.05 -37.54 -6.71
N SER A 12 -19.40 -36.50 -7.45
CA SER A 12 -20.56 -35.65 -7.24
C SER A 12 -21.82 -36.39 -7.75
N LYS A 13 -22.87 -36.43 -6.96
CA LYS A 13 -24.26 -36.69 -7.42
C LYS A 13 -25.23 -35.84 -6.60
N GLY A 14 -26.14 -35.19 -7.29
CA GLY A 14 -27.37 -34.70 -6.69
C GLY A 14 -27.93 -33.45 -7.30
N ALA A 15 -28.55 -33.58 -8.49
CA ALA A 15 -29.51 -32.61 -9.01
C ALA A 15 -30.86 -32.80 -8.29
N ALA A 16 -31.48 -31.70 -7.85
CA ALA A 16 -32.90 -31.69 -7.50
C ALA A 16 -33.54 -30.42 -8.06
N ALA A 17 -34.36 -30.63 -9.07
CA ALA A 17 -35.28 -29.64 -9.61
C ALA A 17 -36.47 -29.46 -8.66
N PHE A 18 -36.91 -28.22 -8.43
CA PHE A 18 -38.23 -27.95 -7.88
C PHE A 18 -38.98 -26.96 -8.77
N ALA A 19 -40.19 -27.37 -9.04
CA ALA A 19 -41.12 -26.81 -10.02
C ALA A 19 -41.80 -25.54 -9.53
N ALA A 20 -42.18 -24.72 -10.49
CA ALA A 20 -43.01 -23.54 -10.37
C ALA A 20 -44.45 -23.87 -9.95
N LEU A 21 -45.06 -23.03 -9.14
CA LEU A 21 -46.49 -22.91 -8.98
C LEU A 21 -46.93 -21.46 -9.19
N LEU A 22 -47.57 -21.25 -10.34
CA LEU A 22 -48.40 -20.10 -10.66
C LEU A 22 -49.74 -20.23 -9.91
N VAL A 23 -50.19 -19.17 -9.27
CA VAL A 23 -51.61 -18.99 -8.90
C VAL A 23 -52.12 -17.69 -9.48
N ILE A 24 -53.16 -17.85 -10.28
CA ILE A 24 -53.85 -16.82 -11.06
C ILE A 24 -55.12 -16.39 -10.34
N ALA A 25 -55.39 -15.10 -10.38
CA ALA A 25 -56.63 -14.36 -10.45
C ALA A 25 -57.73 -14.55 -9.41
N GLY A 26 -58.23 -13.40 -8.95
CA GLY A 26 -59.53 -13.20 -8.37
C GLY A 26 -60.01 -11.77 -8.55
N CYS A 27 -60.73 -11.50 -9.64
CA CYS A 27 -61.53 -10.29 -9.79
C CYS A 27 -62.75 -10.37 -8.92
N GLY A 28 -63.06 -9.32 -8.16
CA GLY A 28 -64.35 -9.14 -7.48
C GLY A 28 -64.74 -7.68 -7.47
N ALA A 29 -65.74 -7.34 -8.27
CA ALA A 29 -66.30 -5.99 -8.32
C ALA A 29 -67.44 -5.88 -7.28
N GLY A 30 -67.62 -4.66 -6.74
CA GLY A 30 -68.89 -4.28 -6.11
C GLY A 30 -68.81 -3.22 -5.02
N GLY A 31 -69.14 -1.95 -5.33
CA GLY A 31 -70.15 -1.16 -4.62
C GLY A 31 -69.71 -0.15 -3.57
N ASN A 32 -69.66 1.08 -4.00
CA ASN A 32 -70.36 2.26 -3.47
C ASN A 32 -70.07 2.83 -2.05
N GLY A 33 -69.60 4.10 -2.03
CA GLY A 33 -70.08 5.14 -1.12
C GLY A 33 -69.25 5.47 0.09
N GLY A 34 -68.65 6.68 0.09
CA GLY A 34 -68.21 7.32 1.32
C GLY A 34 -67.12 8.38 1.12
N SER A 35 -67.57 9.63 1.05
CA SER A 35 -66.69 10.81 1.05
C SER A 35 -65.89 10.91 2.37
N GLY A 36 -64.57 11.07 2.24
CA GLY A 36 -63.66 11.34 3.34
C GLY A 36 -62.37 11.88 2.79
N ASN A 37 -62.23 13.20 2.85
CA ASN A 37 -61.07 13.95 2.49
C ASN A 37 -60.02 13.84 3.57
N GLU A 38 -59.01 13.02 3.41
CA GLU A 38 -57.77 13.04 4.23
C GLU A 38 -56.55 13.04 3.32
N GLY A 39 -55.72 14.10 3.51
CA GLY A 39 -54.55 14.35 2.74
C GLY A 39 -53.51 13.24 2.84
N GLY A 40 -53.45 12.46 1.78
CA GLY A 40 -52.38 11.51 1.59
C GLY A 40 -51.07 12.26 1.31
N ALA A 41 -50.21 12.30 2.31
CA ALA A 41 -48.81 12.60 2.07
C ALA A 41 -48.25 11.59 1.05
N ALA A 42 -47.96 12.09 -0.14
CA ALA A 42 -47.25 11.32 -1.14
C ALA A 42 -45.91 10.89 -0.53
N ALA A 43 -45.77 9.59 -0.26
CA ALA A 43 -44.48 9.02 0.04
C ALA A 43 -43.55 9.30 -1.17
N SER A 44 -42.55 10.13 -0.98
CA SER A 44 -41.47 10.28 -1.94
C SER A 44 -40.95 8.90 -2.31
N PRO A 45 -40.72 8.59 -3.58
CA PRO A 45 -40.13 7.31 -3.97
C PRO A 45 -38.79 7.22 -3.24
N SER A 46 -38.58 6.18 -2.42
CA SER A 46 -37.26 5.80 -1.93
C SER A 46 -36.34 5.77 -3.14
N ALA A 47 -35.34 6.65 -3.14
CA ALA A 47 -34.28 6.55 -4.13
C ALA A 47 -33.69 5.15 -4.00
N THR A 48 -33.90 4.32 -5.02
CA THR A 48 -33.17 3.06 -5.14
C THR A 48 -31.72 3.40 -5.17
N ALA A 49 -30.99 3.08 -4.07
CA ALA A 49 -29.56 3.24 -4.01
C ALA A 49 -28.94 2.56 -5.23
N GLN A 50 -28.16 3.29 -6.00
CA GLN A 50 -27.44 2.66 -7.11
C GLN A 50 -26.49 1.62 -6.53
N PRO A 51 -26.27 0.48 -7.21
CA PRO A 51 -25.29 -0.50 -6.76
C PRO A 51 -23.91 0.16 -6.69
N LEU A 52 -23.18 -0.11 -5.61
CA LEU A 52 -21.82 0.34 -5.45
C LEU A 52 -20.95 -0.26 -6.57
N LYS A 53 -19.95 0.50 -6.99
CA LYS A 53 -18.97 0.02 -7.96
C LYS A 53 -17.88 -0.76 -7.23
N GLU A 54 -17.74 -2.04 -7.58
CA GLU A 54 -16.67 -2.88 -7.06
C GLU A 54 -15.30 -2.38 -7.56
N ILE A 55 -14.37 -2.17 -6.65
CA ILE A 55 -13.01 -1.67 -6.86
C ILE A 55 -12.04 -2.52 -6.03
N LYS A 56 -10.89 -2.80 -6.59
CA LYS A 56 -9.83 -3.52 -5.90
C LYS A 56 -8.60 -2.64 -5.71
N VAL A 57 -8.08 -2.59 -4.46
CA VAL A 57 -6.78 -2.03 -4.13
C VAL A 57 -5.86 -3.13 -3.60
N VAL A 58 -4.68 -3.27 -4.22
CA VAL A 58 -3.67 -4.27 -3.86
C VAL A 58 -2.60 -3.60 -3.02
N LEU A 59 -2.30 -4.18 -1.85
CA LEU A 59 -1.23 -3.71 -0.97
C LEU A 59 0.15 -4.05 -1.56
N ASP A 60 1.19 -3.35 -1.12
CA ASP A 60 2.60 -3.62 -1.44
C ASP A 60 3.18 -4.76 -0.60
N TRP A 61 2.64 -4.98 0.58
CA TRP A 61 3.12 -5.94 1.58
C TRP A 61 1.96 -6.57 2.37
N THR A 62 2.30 -7.44 3.32
CA THR A 62 1.33 -7.86 4.33
C THR A 62 0.79 -6.63 5.08
N PRO A 63 -0.50 -6.65 5.49
CA PRO A 63 -1.09 -5.52 6.20
C PRO A 63 -0.24 -5.04 7.36
N ASN A 64 -0.03 -3.73 7.41
CA ASN A 64 0.71 -3.03 8.47
C ASN A 64 0.21 -1.58 8.56
N THR A 65 0.83 -0.78 9.39
CA THR A 65 0.37 0.59 9.65
C THR A 65 0.50 1.55 8.45
N ASN A 66 1.33 1.27 7.45
CA ASN A 66 1.30 2.06 6.22
C ASN A 66 -0.08 2.04 5.54
N HIS A 67 -0.88 1.00 5.78
CA HIS A 67 -2.20 0.80 5.18
C HIS A 67 -3.37 1.26 6.05
N THR A 68 -3.11 1.77 7.27
CA THR A 68 -4.17 2.09 8.24
C THR A 68 -5.25 2.99 7.66
N GLY A 69 -4.88 4.04 6.90
CA GLY A 69 -5.86 4.93 6.29
C GLY A 69 -6.82 4.23 5.32
N LEU A 70 -6.36 3.21 4.60
CA LEU A 70 -7.22 2.41 3.72
C LEU A 70 -8.24 1.59 4.53
N TYR A 71 -7.81 0.95 5.61
CA TYR A 71 -8.70 0.19 6.48
C TYR A 71 -9.70 1.08 7.21
N VAL A 72 -9.28 2.28 7.62
CA VAL A 72 -10.19 3.31 8.19
C VAL A 72 -11.23 3.74 7.16
N ALA A 73 -10.82 4.03 5.92
CA ALA A 73 -11.73 4.43 4.85
C ALA A 73 -12.80 3.35 4.58
N ALA A 74 -12.39 2.08 4.57
CA ALA A 74 -13.31 0.95 4.42
C ALA A 74 -14.26 0.84 5.62
N ALA A 75 -13.72 0.78 6.84
CA ALA A 75 -14.51 0.56 8.06
C ALA A 75 -15.53 1.67 8.34
N GLN A 76 -15.19 2.92 7.99
CA GLN A 76 -16.06 4.08 8.19
C GLN A 76 -16.97 4.39 6.98
N GLY A 77 -16.92 3.55 5.95
CA GLY A 77 -17.76 3.70 4.75
C GLY A 77 -17.45 4.97 3.95
N MET A 78 -16.20 5.47 3.98
CA MET A 78 -15.81 6.69 3.29
C MET A 78 -15.90 6.52 1.77
N TRP A 79 -15.59 5.33 1.27
CA TRP A 79 -15.76 4.94 -0.13
C TRP A 79 -17.20 4.62 -0.50
N GLU A 80 -17.96 3.96 0.39
CA GLU A 80 -19.38 3.66 0.15
C GLU A 80 -20.21 4.94 -0.05
N LYS A 81 -19.94 5.98 0.73
CA LYS A 81 -20.56 7.32 0.58
C LYS A 81 -20.27 7.93 -0.80
N ARG A 82 -19.24 7.47 -1.49
CA ARG A 82 -18.81 7.90 -2.83
C ARG A 82 -19.19 6.91 -3.93
N GLY A 83 -19.98 5.89 -3.59
CA GLY A 83 -20.49 4.91 -4.53
C GLY A 83 -19.52 3.78 -4.88
N LEU A 84 -18.46 3.59 -4.08
CA LEU A 84 -17.47 2.54 -4.26
C LEU A 84 -17.60 1.45 -3.19
N ASP A 85 -17.43 0.20 -3.61
CA ASP A 85 -17.20 -0.97 -2.76
C ASP A 85 -15.74 -1.40 -2.98
N VAL A 86 -14.87 -1.12 -2.00
CA VAL A 86 -13.41 -1.29 -2.15
C VAL A 86 -12.94 -2.53 -1.42
N GLU A 87 -12.46 -3.51 -2.19
CA GLU A 87 -11.79 -4.70 -1.66
C GLU A 87 -10.29 -4.44 -1.49
N ILE A 88 -9.79 -4.52 -0.26
CA ILE A 88 -8.35 -4.44 0.06
C ILE A 88 -7.77 -5.85 0.01
N VAL A 89 -6.80 -6.09 -0.89
CA VAL A 89 -6.22 -7.41 -1.11
C VAL A 89 -4.70 -7.39 -0.88
N GLN A 90 -4.18 -8.49 -0.34
CA GLN A 90 -2.74 -8.66 -0.18
C GLN A 90 -2.06 -8.87 -1.53
N PRO A 91 -0.77 -8.47 -1.68
CA PRO A 91 -0.07 -8.63 -2.94
C PRO A 91 0.14 -10.11 -3.27
N PRO A 92 -0.03 -10.49 -4.55
CA PRO A 92 0.45 -11.76 -5.04
C PRO A 92 1.99 -11.73 -5.16
N GLU A 93 2.59 -12.87 -5.47
CA GLU A 93 4.04 -12.99 -5.71
C GLU A 93 4.54 -12.06 -6.84
N SER A 94 3.66 -11.66 -7.77
CA SER A 94 3.97 -10.72 -8.86
C SER A 94 3.98 -9.23 -8.45
N GLY A 95 3.54 -8.90 -7.23
CA GLY A 95 3.47 -7.54 -6.72
C GLY A 95 2.21 -6.75 -7.15
N ALA A 96 2.02 -5.60 -6.52
CA ALA A 96 0.90 -4.68 -6.79
C ALA A 96 1.01 -4.04 -8.17
N ASP A 97 2.17 -3.48 -8.52
CA ASP A 97 2.43 -2.80 -9.80
C ASP A 97 1.99 -3.64 -11.00
N GLN A 98 2.28 -4.95 -10.99
CA GLN A 98 1.90 -5.85 -12.07
C GLN A 98 0.39 -6.06 -12.15
N MET A 99 -0.32 -6.09 -11.02
CA MET A 99 -1.77 -6.21 -11.00
C MET A 99 -2.46 -4.96 -11.54
N VAL A 100 -1.98 -3.77 -11.14
CA VAL A 100 -2.48 -2.49 -11.64
C VAL A 100 -2.18 -2.34 -13.13
N ALA A 101 -0.95 -2.62 -13.55
CA ALA A 101 -0.52 -2.53 -14.95
C ALA A 101 -1.34 -3.45 -15.88
N SER A 102 -1.70 -4.64 -15.42
CA SER A 102 -2.51 -5.58 -16.19
C SER A 102 -4.02 -5.29 -16.15
N GLY A 103 -4.47 -4.38 -15.26
CA GLY A 103 -5.89 -4.10 -15.03
C GLY A 103 -6.59 -5.20 -14.21
N ALA A 104 -5.86 -6.02 -13.47
CA ALA A 104 -6.40 -7.00 -12.53
C ALA A 104 -6.81 -6.35 -11.19
N ALA A 105 -6.33 -5.16 -10.93
CA ALA A 105 -6.77 -4.25 -9.88
C ALA A 105 -6.82 -2.83 -10.43
N GLU A 106 -7.71 -2.00 -9.89
CA GLU A 106 -7.86 -0.60 -10.27
C GLU A 106 -6.79 0.27 -9.60
N PHE A 107 -6.44 -0.05 -8.36
CA PHE A 107 -5.47 0.68 -7.55
C PHE A 107 -4.48 -0.24 -6.88
N GLY A 108 -3.33 0.33 -6.53
CA GLY A 108 -2.28 -0.36 -5.78
C GLY A 108 -1.65 0.55 -4.73
N VAL A 109 -0.98 -0.09 -3.80
CA VAL A 109 0.05 0.52 -2.97
C VAL A 109 1.37 0.09 -3.58
N GLY A 110 2.18 1.04 -4.00
CA GLY A 110 3.48 0.81 -4.60
C GLY A 110 4.56 1.68 -3.95
N THR A 111 5.70 1.83 -4.62
CA THR A 111 6.77 2.72 -4.19
C THR A 111 7.18 3.64 -5.33
N GLN A 112 7.73 4.82 -5.02
CA GLN A 112 8.29 5.68 -6.06
C GLN A 112 9.39 4.96 -6.85
N GLU A 113 10.20 4.12 -6.19
CA GLU A 113 11.21 3.28 -6.84
C GLU A 113 10.58 2.34 -7.88
N GLY A 114 9.62 1.51 -7.44
CA GLY A 114 8.94 0.53 -8.28
C GLY A 114 8.27 1.19 -9.49
N LEU A 115 7.52 2.27 -9.24
CA LEU A 115 6.86 3.02 -10.29
C LEU A 115 7.86 3.62 -11.29
N THR A 116 8.98 4.19 -10.82
CA THR A 116 10.02 4.74 -11.70
C THR A 116 10.64 3.66 -12.60
N LEU A 117 10.94 2.49 -12.04
CA LEU A 117 11.46 1.34 -12.79
C LEU A 117 10.41 0.74 -13.74
N ALA A 118 9.12 0.77 -13.38
CA ALA A 118 8.04 0.37 -14.27
C ALA A 118 7.93 1.32 -15.48
N ARG A 119 8.05 2.64 -15.27
CA ARG A 119 8.08 3.64 -16.33
C ARG A 119 9.28 3.48 -17.26
N GLU A 120 10.44 3.07 -16.76
CA GLU A 120 11.60 2.70 -17.59
C GLU A 120 11.27 1.56 -18.57
N GLN A 121 10.34 0.68 -18.19
CA GLN A 121 9.87 -0.45 -19.01
C GLN A 121 8.62 -0.10 -19.85
N ASP A 122 8.25 1.18 -19.98
CA ASP A 122 7.05 1.67 -20.67
C ASP A 122 5.73 1.16 -20.04
N ILE A 123 5.73 0.85 -18.76
CA ILE A 123 4.52 0.49 -18.00
C ILE A 123 3.91 1.79 -17.45
N PRO A 124 2.68 2.16 -17.87
CA PRO A 124 2.11 3.48 -17.62
C PRO A 124 1.41 3.58 -16.25
N LEU A 125 2.15 3.35 -15.15
CA LEU A 125 1.68 3.58 -13.79
C LEU A 125 1.79 5.07 -13.42
N VAL A 126 0.87 5.54 -12.58
CA VAL A 126 0.80 6.92 -12.08
C VAL A 126 0.57 6.91 -10.58
N SER A 127 1.39 7.61 -9.84
CA SER A 127 1.18 7.85 -8.42
C SER A 127 0.10 8.91 -8.19
N LEU A 128 -0.84 8.61 -7.29
CA LEU A 128 -1.99 9.45 -6.95
C LEU A 128 -1.81 10.19 -5.63
N ALA A 129 -1.02 9.63 -4.71
CA ALA A 129 -0.74 10.22 -3.40
C ALA A 129 0.51 9.61 -2.77
N ALA A 130 1.31 10.41 -2.07
CA ALA A 130 2.33 9.92 -1.16
C ALA A 130 1.66 9.48 0.16
N VAL A 131 1.82 8.22 0.54
CA VAL A 131 1.26 7.73 1.82
C VAL A 131 2.03 8.30 3.01
N ILE A 132 3.34 8.37 2.89
CA ILE A 132 4.27 8.96 3.88
C ILE A 132 5.12 9.99 3.15
N GLN A 133 5.25 11.18 3.73
CA GLN A 133 5.88 12.33 3.07
C GLN A 133 7.41 12.24 2.96
N HIS A 134 8.07 11.66 3.95
CA HIS A 134 9.52 11.51 3.98
C HIS A 134 9.90 10.05 4.13
N ASN A 135 11.03 9.66 3.57
CA ASN A 135 11.50 8.29 3.64
C ASN A 135 11.92 7.92 5.06
N THR A 136 11.17 7.03 5.70
CA THR A 136 11.41 6.56 7.07
C THR A 136 12.20 5.25 7.12
N SER A 137 12.75 4.82 5.99
CA SER A 137 13.54 3.59 5.89
C SER A 137 15.04 3.84 6.05
N GLY A 138 15.77 2.78 6.29
CA GLY A 138 17.22 2.83 6.42
C GLY A 138 17.82 1.47 6.70
N PHE A 139 19.12 1.45 6.89
CA PHE A 139 19.86 0.24 7.18
C PHE A 139 19.96 0.03 8.69
N ALA A 140 19.44 -1.10 9.15
CA ALA A 140 19.49 -1.50 10.55
C ALA A 140 20.50 -2.63 10.78
N SER A 141 21.19 -2.57 11.88
CA SER A 141 22.11 -3.63 12.37
C SER A 141 21.93 -3.85 13.86
N PRO A 142 22.24 -5.04 14.41
CA PRO A 142 22.40 -5.22 15.84
C PRO A 142 23.40 -4.22 16.42
N ALA A 143 23.10 -3.63 17.58
CA ALA A 143 23.91 -2.56 18.15
C ALA A 143 25.36 -2.95 18.44
N ASP A 144 25.61 -4.22 18.73
CA ASP A 144 26.95 -4.78 18.98
C ASP A 144 27.85 -4.84 17.72
N LYS A 145 27.28 -4.70 16.52
CA LYS A 145 28.02 -4.59 15.27
C LYS A 145 28.68 -3.23 15.10
N ASN A 146 28.24 -2.20 15.83
CA ASN A 146 28.75 -0.82 15.74
C ASN A 146 28.71 -0.24 14.32
N ILE A 147 27.72 -0.62 13.52
CA ILE A 147 27.44 -0.05 12.20
C ILE A 147 26.53 1.16 12.43
N THR A 148 27.08 2.37 12.43
CA THR A 148 26.36 3.61 12.79
C THR A 148 26.34 4.65 11.67
N GLU A 149 27.16 4.45 10.64
CA GLU A 149 27.23 5.32 9.48
C GLU A 149 27.63 4.51 8.23
N PRO A 150 27.37 5.00 6.99
CA PRO A 150 27.56 4.22 5.77
C PRO A 150 28.96 3.66 5.56
N LYS A 151 30.02 4.35 5.99
CA LYS A 151 31.38 3.83 5.86
C LYS A 151 31.63 2.56 6.68
N ASP A 152 30.84 2.34 7.74
CA ASP A 152 30.97 1.16 8.59
C ASP A 152 30.43 -0.12 7.90
N PHE A 153 29.77 0.00 6.73
CA PHE A 153 29.30 -1.17 5.98
C PHE A 153 30.44 -2.01 5.38
N GLU A 154 31.64 -1.44 5.22
CA GLU A 154 32.80 -2.16 4.69
C GLU A 154 33.12 -3.44 5.49
N GLY A 155 33.17 -4.56 4.80
CA GLY A 155 33.51 -5.87 5.38
C GLY A 155 32.35 -6.61 6.01
N TYR A 156 31.15 -6.02 6.02
CA TYR A 156 29.92 -6.64 6.53
C TYR A 156 29.04 -7.20 5.41
N THR A 157 28.10 -8.06 5.79
CA THR A 157 27.13 -8.69 4.90
C THR A 157 25.78 -7.98 4.98
N TYR A 158 25.35 -7.41 3.86
CA TYR A 158 24.04 -6.84 3.67
C TYR A 158 23.05 -7.91 3.19
N GLY A 159 21.88 -8.00 3.82
CA GLY A 159 20.76 -8.82 3.38
C GLY A 159 19.69 -7.96 2.74
N GLY A 160 19.47 -8.14 1.43
CA GLY A 160 18.49 -7.40 0.65
C GLY A 160 17.37 -8.28 0.08
N TRP A 161 16.41 -7.67 -0.58
CA TRP A 161 15.31 -8.39 -1.28
C TRP A 161 15.59 -8.57 -2.77
N GLY A 162 16.68 -8.01 -3.28
CA GLY A 162 17.13 -8.20 -4.66
C GLY A 162 16.67 -7.11 -5.63
N SER A 163 16.33 -5.92 -5.14
CA SER A 163 16.13 -4.74 -6.00
C SER A 163 17.45 -4.36 -6.67
N PRO A 164 17.44 -3.99 -7.96
CA PRO A 164 18.63 -3.48 -8.63
C PRO A 164 19.14 -2.14 -8.04
N ALA A 165 18.32 -1.42 -7.28
CA ALA A 165 18.68 -0.15 -6.67
C ALA A 165 19.44 -0.30 -5.35
N GLU A 166 19.39 -1.45 -4.67
CA GLU A 166 19.99 -1.63 -3.33
C GLU A 166 21.48 -1.33 -3.31
N GLU A 167 22.25 -1.89 -4.26
CA GLU A 167 23.69 -1.66 -4.35
C GLU A 167 24.01 -0.19 -4.66
N ALA A 168 23.20 0.46 -5.50
CA ALA A 168 23.37 1.87 -5.84
C ALA A 168 23.12 2.78 -4.62
N VAL A 169 22.08 2.49 -3.85
CA VAL A 169 21.75 3.22 -2.62
C VAL A 169 22.89 3.09 -1.60
N ILE A 170 23.31 1.86 -1.29
CA ILE A 170 24.44 1.60 -0.39
C ILE A 170 25.71 2.33 -0.88
N GLY A 171 26.02 2.15 -2.17
CA GLY A 171 27.20 2.74 -2.79
C GLY A 171 27.22 4.27 -2.77
N SER A 172 26.07 4.92 -3.00
CA SER A 172 25.99 6.39 -2.95
C SER A 172 26.26 6.93 -1.55
N MET A 173 25.64 6.35 -0.53
CA MET A 173 25.83 6.75 0.86
C MET A 173 27.27 6.52 1.34
N MET A 174 27.88 5.39 0.97
CA MET A 174 29.27 5.06 1.30
C MET A 174 30.27 5.98 0.61
N LYS A 175 30.03 6.33 -0.66
CA LYS A 175 30.91 7.16 -1.48
C LYS A 175 31.11 8.55 -0.89
N GLU A 176 30.06 9.15 -0.34
CA GLU A 176 30.14 10.47 0.31
C GLU A 176 31.08 10.47 1.53
N GLN A 177 31.25 9.30 2.15
CA GLN A 177 32.16 9.11 3.28
C GLN A 177 33.51 8.49 2.88
N GLY A 178 33.75 8.36 1.56
CA GLY A 178 35.02 7.83 1.03
C GLY A 178 35.22 6.33 1.20
N ALA A 179 34.10 5.58 1.39
CA ALA A 179 34.10 4.13 1.53
C ALA A 179 33.77 3.43 0.20
N ASP A 180 34.02 2.13 0.11
CA ASP A 180 33.94 1.32 -1.11
C ASP A 180 32.88 0.23 -0.97
N VAL A 181 31.79 0.36 -1.74
CA VAL A 181 30.68 -0.63 -1.76
C VAL A 181 31.16 -2.02 -2.22
N GLY A 182 32.22 -2.11 -3.02
CA GLY A 182 32.80 -3.39 -3.43
C GLY A 182 33.34 -4.24 -2.29
N LYS A 183 33.44 -3.68 -1.08
CA LYS A 183 33.81 -4.38 0.16
C LYS A 183 32.58 -4.87 0.97
N VAL A 184 31.37 -4.54 0.55
CA VAL A 184 30.15 -5.04 1.16
C VAL A 184 29.78 -6.37 0.51
N ASN A 185 29.48 -7.39 1.30
CA ASN A 185 28.98 -8.64 0.79
C ASN A 185 27.45 -8.55 0.67
N ILE A 186 26.92 -8.33 -0.54
CA ILE A 186 25.48 -8.21 -0.79
C ILE A 186 24.88 -9.59 -1.08
N VAL A 187 23.88 -10.01 -0.30
CA VAL A 187 23.16 -11.28 -0.46
C VAL A 187 21.66 -11.05 -0.54
N ASN A 188 20.99 -11.80 -1.41
CA ASN A 188 19.53 -11.76 -1.51
C ASN A 188 18.95 -12.71 -0.45
N MET A 189 18.23 -12.15 0.54
CA MET A 189 17.49 -12.90 1.55
C MET A 189 15.99 -12.97 1.28
N GLY A 190 15.52 -12.29 0.20
CA GLY A 190 14.10 -12.21 -0.14
C GLY A 190 13.25 -11.63 0.98
N MET A 191 12.19 -12.35 1.34
CA MET A 191 11.22 -11.96 2.37
C MET A 191 11.59 -12.49 3.78
N ALA A 192 12.86 -12.80 4.03
CA ALA A 192 13.27 -13.31 5.34
C ALA A 192 13.09 -12.26 6.44
N ASP A 193 12.66 -12.71 7.61
CA ASP A 193 12.53 -11.88 8.81
C ASP A 193 13.88 -11.33 9.26
N PHE A 194 13.95 -10.01 9.52
CA PHE A 194 15.16 -9.30 9.93
C PHE A 194 15.83 -9.94 11.14
N PHE A 195 15.06 -10.20 12.20
CA PHE A 195 15.62 -10.71 13.46
C PHE A 195 16.18 -12.12 13.34
N THR A 196 15.59 -12.91 12.45
CA THR A 196 16.12 -14.25 12.13
C THR A 196 17.38 -14.17 11.27
N ALA A 197 17.41 -13.28 10.29
CA ALA A 197 18.52 -13.13 9.36
C ALA A 197 19.81 -12.62 10.04
N VAL A 198 19.70 -11.59 10.90
CA VAL A 198 20.86 -11.01 11.61
C VAL A 198 21.45 -11.90 12.69
N GLN A 199 20.73 -12.97 13.09
CA GLN A 199 21.27 -13.99 14.01
C GLN A 199 22.12 -15.05 13.30
N LYS A 200 22.18 -15.06 11.97
CA LYS A 200 22.84 -16.08 11.16
C LYS A 200 23.97 -15.49 10.32
N ASP A 201 23.61 -15.06 9.12
CA ASP A 201 24.57 -14.78 8.05
C ASP A 201 24.55 -13.31 7.60
N ILE A 202 23.66 -12.49 8.16
CA ILE A 202 23.46 -11.09 7.79
C ILE A 202 23.94 -10.18 8.93
N ASP A 203 24.64 -9.11 8.60
CA ASP A 203 25.09 -8.13 9.58
C ASP A 203 24.18 -6.91 9.64
N PHE A 204 23.60 -6.51 8.50
CA PHE A 204 22.64 -5.41 8.42
C PHE A 204 21.67 -5.62 7.26
N ALA A 205 20.51 -4.98 7.34
CA ALA A 205 19.49 -5.04 6.31
C ALA A 205 18.73 -3.71 6.22
N TRP A 206 18.10 -3.46 5.09
CA TRP A 206 17.20 -2.32 4.91
C TRP A 206 15.86 -2.62 5.58
N ILE A 207 15.40 -1.73 6.43
CA ILE A 207 14.13 -1.85 7.13
C ILE A 207 13.33 -0.53 7.08
N PHE A 208 12.05 -0.64 7.36
CA PHE A 208 11.18 0.50 7.66
C PHE A 208 11.04 0.62 9.18
N TYR A 209 11.50 1.77 9.74
CA TYR A 209 11.56 1.93 11.19
C TYR A 209 10.19 1.81 11.86
N ALA A 210 9.14 2.35 11.22
CA ALA A 210 7.78 2.28 11.72
C ALA A 210 7.28 0.86 12.06
N TRP A 211 7.88 -0.17 11.48
CA TRP A 211 7.49 -1.55 11.72
C TRP A 211 8.62 -2.32 12.41
N THR A 212 9.68 -2.63 11.68
CA THR A 212 10.78 -3.46 12.20
C THR A 212 11.58 -2.74 13.29
N GLY A 213 11.75 -1.42 13.22
CA GLY A 213 12.44 -0.64 14.25
C GLY A 213 11.68 -0.65 15.58
N ILE A 214 10.39 -0.38 15.53
CA ILE A 214 9.50 -0.42 16.71
C ILE A 214 9.43 -1.85 17.28
N GLU A 215 9.34 -2.86 16.43
CA GLU A 215 9.38 -4.26 16.87
C GLU A 215 10.70 -4.60 17.59
N ALA A 216 11.82 -4.04 17.15
CA ALA A 216 13.10 -4.20 17.83
C ALA A 216 13.08 -3.59 19.24
N GLU A 217 12.50 -2.40 19.39
CA GLU A 217 12.31 -1.75 20.69
C GLU A 217 11.45 -2.61 21.64
N GLN A 218 10.31 -3.11 21.17
CA GLN A 218 9.42 -3.97 21.95
C GLN A 218 10.08 -5.29 22.38
N ARG A 219 10.89 -5.87 21.51
CA ARG A 219 11.66 -7.09 21.81
C ARG A 219 12.86 -6.82 22.72
N GLY A 220 13.19 -5.57 23.03
CA GLY A 220 14.38 -5.20 23.77
C GLY A 220 15.67 -5.54 23.03
N ILE A 221 15.63 -5.56 21.69
CA ILE A 221 16.79 -5.83 20.82
C ILE A 221 17.35 -4.48 20.36
N PRO A 222 18.48 -4.03 20.92
CA PRO A 222 19.04 -2.76 20.51
C PRO A 222 19.61 -2.85 19.08
N ILE A 223 19.21 -1.92 18.23
CA ILE A 223 19.68 -1.78 16.86
C ILE A 223 20.33 -0.40 16.65
N ASN A 224 21.28 -0.32 15.73
CA ASN A 224 21.69 0.94 15.12
C ASN A 224 20.84 1.15 13.87
N MET A 225 20.49 2.40 13.60
CA MET A 225 19.73 2.77 12.39
C MET A 225 20.50 3.84 11.62
N VAL A 226 20.71 3.61 10.33
CA VAL A 226 21.30 4.54 9.38
C VAL A 226 20.23 4.90 8.37
N TYR A 227 19.54 6.03 8.58
CA TYR A 227 18.46 6.48 7.69
C TYR A 227 19.00 6.93 6.34
N LEU A 228 18.27 6.64 5.27
CA LEU A 228 18.67 7.00 3.91
C LEU A 228 18.73 8.52 3.72
N SER A 229 17.69 9.21 4.17
CA SER A 229 17.53 10.67 4.04
C SER A 229 18.59 11.48 4.77
N ASP A 230 19.25 10.92 5.81
CA ASP A 230 20.31 11.61 6.54
C ASP A 230 21.61 11.77 5.72
N PHE A 231 21.78 10.96 4.68
CA PHE A 231 23.04 10.88 3.92
C PHE A 231 22.93 11.30 2.46
N ASN A 232 21.73 11.30 1.88
CA ASN A 232 21.52 11.74 0.51
C ASN A 232 20.07 12.24 0.33
N GLU A 233 19.91 13.54 0.03
CA GLU A 233 18.61 14.17 -0.18
C GLU A 233 17.80 13.51 -1.32
N GLN A 234 18.46 12.94 -2.35
CA GLN A 234 17.78 12.21 -3.43
C GLN A 234 17.13 10.89 -2.96
N LEU A 235 17.52 10.40 -1.78
CA LEU A 235 16.96 9.19 -1.16
C LEU A 235 15.78 9.49 -0.22
N ASP A 236 15.40 10.75 -0.06
CA ASP A 236 14.16 11.14 0.61
C ASP A 236 12.98 11.10 -0.38
N TYR A 237 12.73 9.94 -0.95
CA TYR A 237 11.68 9.69 -1.92
C TYR A 237 10.44 9.07 -1.29
N TYR A 238 9.30 9.14 -1.98
CA TYR A 238 8.03 8.66 -1.48
C TYR A 238 7.94 7.14 -1.43
N THR A 239 7.69 6.62 -0.23
CA THR A 239 7.48 5.18 -0.01
C THR A 239 6.68 4.93 1.28
N PRO A 240 5.43 4.35 1.17
CA PRO A 240 4.75 3.97 -0.06
C PRO A 240 3.97 5.11 -0.75
N VAL A 241 3.42 4.79 -1.93
CA VAL A 241 2.50 5.66 -2.68
C VAL A 241 1.22 4.91 -3.03
N LEU A 242 0.11 5.63 -3.23
CA LEU A 242 -1.07 5.07 -3.91
C LEU A 242 -0.90 5.23 -5.41
N GLU A 243 -1.18 4.18 -6.17
CA GLU A 243 -0.97 4.18 -7.62
C GLU A 243 -2.17 3.65 -8.40
N THR A 244 -2.21 4.00 -9.67
CA THR A 244 -3.12 3.47 -10.68
C THR A 244 -2.46 3.48 -12.07
N SER A 245 -3.20 3.15 -13.13
CA SER A 245 -2.73 3.25 -14.50
C SER A 245 -3.24 4.51 -15.20
N GLU A 246 -2.48 5.02 -16.19
CA GLU A 246 -2.95 6.11 -17.08
C GLU A 246 -4.31 5.79 -17.72
N LYS A 247 -4.54 4.52 -18.05
CA LYS A 247 -5.80 4.05 -18.60
C LYS A 247 -6.96 4.29 -17.62
N MET A 248 -6.77 3.95 -16.35
CA MET A 248 -7.78 4.14 -15.31
C MET A 248 -8.13 5.63 -15.14
N ILE A 249 -7.11 6.49 -15.14
CA ILE A 249 -7.29 7.94 -15.08
C ILE A 249 -8.09 8.45 -16.29
N ALA A 250 -7.75 8.00 -17.50
CA ALA A 250 -8.40 8.45 -18.73
C ALA A 250 -9.85 7.95 -18.88
N GLU A 251 -10.12 6.69 -18.51
CA GLU A 251 -11.42 6.07 -18.71
C GLU A 251 -12.40 6.30 -17.56
N GLN A 252 -11.90 6.50 -16.32
CA GLN A 252 -12.72 6.53 -15.10
C GLN A 252 -12.23 7.59 -14.08
N PRO A 253 -12.03 8.85 -14.48
CA PRO A 253 -11.48 9.90 -13.59
C PRO A 253 -12.33 10.13 -12.33
N ASP A 254 -13.66 9.99 -12.44
CA ASP A 254 -14.57 10.16 -11.29
C ASP A 254 -14.36 9.05 -10.24
N VAL A 255 -14.03 7.82 -10.68
CA VAL A 255 -13.73 6.71 -9.78
C VAL A 255 -12.37 6.92 -9.10
N VAL A 256 -11.39 7.41 -9.86
CA VAL A 256 -10.07 7.75 -9.29
C VAL A 256 -10.22 8.82 -8.22
N ARG A 257 -10.98 9.89 -8.50
CA ARG A 257 -11.27 10.94 -7.52
C ARG A 257 -11.97 10.41 -6.28
N ALA A 258 -13.03 9.64 -6.44
CA ALA A 258 -13.79 9.04 -5.33
C ALA A 258 -12.90 8.12 -4.46
N PHE A 259 -12.00 7.36 -5.06
CA PHE A 259 -11.06 6.51 -4.36
C PHE A 259 -10.05 7.33 -3.55
N VAL A 260 -9.39 8.32 -4.18
CA VAL A 260 -8.37 9.16 -3.54
C VAL A 260 -8.96 10.00 -2.42
N GLU A 261 -10.13 10.63 -2.63
CA GLU A 261 -10.81 11.39 -1.58
C GLU A 261 -11.18 10.53 -0.37
N GLY A 262 -11.67 9.29 -0.60
CA GLY A 262 -11.98 8.37 0.49
C GLY A 262 -10.73 7.90 1.23
N ALA A 263 -9.64 7.65 0.51
CA ALA A 263 -8.35 7.32 1.12
C ALA A 263 -7.80 8.50 1.94
N SER A 264 -7.88 9.73 1.39
CA SER A 264 -7.44 10.96 2.10
C SER A 264 -8.16 11.10 3.44
N GLU A 265 -9.50 11.03 3.47
CA GLU A 265 -10.27 11.06 4.73
C GLU A 265 -9.81 9.97 5.71
N GLY A 266 -9.49 8.77 5.20
CA GLY A 266 -9.01 7.67 6.02
C GLY A 266 -7.64 7.93 6.66
N TYR A 267 -6.69 8.49 5.89
CA TYR A 267 -5.38 8.86 6.43
C TYR A 267 -5.43 10.09 7.32
N GLU A 268 -6.24 11.09 6.99
CA GLU A 268 -6.49 12.25 7.87
C GLU A 268 -7.06 11.80 9.23
N TYR A 269 -8.03 10.87 9.21
CA TYR A 269 -8.52 10.26 10.44
C TYR A 269 -7.41 9.53 11.22
N ALA A 270 -6.54 8.78 10.52
CA ALA A 270 -5.44 8.07 11.16
C ALA A 270 -4.37 9.00 11.76
N ILE A 271 -4.23 10.21 11.21
CA ILE A 271 -3.39 11.28 11.75
C ILE A 271 -4.03 11.88 13.02
N GLU A 272 -5.31 12.20 12.96
CA GLU A 272 -6.02 12.88 14.05
C GLU A 272 -6.40 11.96 15.22
N HIS A 273 -6.60 10.66 14.92
CA HIS A 273 -7.09 9.64 15.84
C HIS A 273 -6.27 8.36 15.81
N PRO A 274 -4.94 8.41 16.08
CA PRO A 274 -4.05 7.27 15.85
C PRO A 274 -4.43 6.02 16.67
N ALA A 275 -4.92 6.17 17.88
CA ALA A 275 -5.30 5.04 18.72
C ALA A 275 -6.54 4.30 18.18
N GLU A 276 -7.57 5.04 17.77
CA GLU A 276 -8.79 4.49 17.18
C GLU A 276 -8.50 3.86 15.81
N ALA A 277 -7.63 4.49 15.02
CA ALA A 277 -7.21 3.98 13.71
C ALA A 277 -6.44 2.66 13.85
N ALA A 278 -5.59 2.53 14.86
CA ALA A 278 -4.92 1.28 15.19
C ALA A 278 -5.92 0.17 15.58
N ASP A 279 -6.93 0.49 16.39
CA ASP A 279 -7.97 -0.48 16.76
C ASP A 279 -8.80 -0.91 15.53
N ILE A 280 -9.09 -0.01 14.58
CA ILE A 280 -9.77 -0.34 13.31
C ILE A 280 -8.92 -1.30 12.47
N LEU A 281 -7.60 -1.04 12.33
CA LEU A 281 -6.71 -1.95 11.62
C LEU A 281 -6.68 -3.34 12.27
N LEU A 282 -6.62 -3.40 13.59
CA LEU A 282 -6.63 -4.67 14.36
C LEU A 282 -7.96 -5.42 14.25
N GLU A 283 -9.09 -4.73 14.15
CA GLU A 283 -10.38 -5.36 13.91
C GLU A 283 -10.44 -5.97 12.49
N ALA A 284 -9.90 -5.28 11.50
CA ALA A 284 -9.85 -5.75 10.12
C ALA A 284 -8.84 -6.89 9.90
N VAL A 285 -7.72 -6.89 10.65
CA VAL A 285 -6.62 -7.86 10.53
C VAL A 285 -6.23 -8.39 11.92
N PRO A 286 -7.03 -9.32 12.51
CA PRO A 286 -6.87 -9.75 13.90
C PRO A 286 -5.57 -10.50 14.22
N ASP A 287 -4.87 -10.99 13.20
CA ASP A 287 -3.61 -11.74 13.35
C ASP A 287 -2.39 -10.83 13.61
N LEU A 288 -2.54 -9.51 13.50
CA LEU A 288 -1.45 -8.56 13.77
C LEU A 288 -1.14 -8.46 15.27
N ASN A 289 0.12 -8.17 15.59
CA ASN A 289 0.53 -7.88 16.95
C ASN A 289 -0.04 -6.52 17.40
N ALA A 290 -0.95 -6.56 18.36
CA ALA A 290 -1.69 -5.38 18.80
C ALA A 290 -0.79 -4.28 19.42
N GLU A 291 0.25 -4.65 20.14
CA GLU A 291 1.20 -3.71 20.75
C GLU A 291 2.01 -3.01 19.64
N LEU A 292 2.55 -3.79 18.70
CA LEU A 292 3.28 -3.26 17.55
C LEU A 292 2.42 -2.29 16.71
N VAL A 293 1.19 -2.68 16.39
CA VAL A 293 0.27 -1.83 15.60
C VAL A 293 0.03 -0.49 16.30
N LYS A 294 -0.22 -0.49 17.61
CA LYS A 294 -0.51 0.73 18.36
C LYS A 294 0.69 1.67 18.44
N GLU A 295 1.86 1.16 18.76
CA GLU A 295 3.08 1.98 18.83
C GLU A 295 3.50 2.47 17.44
N SER A 296 3.40 1.62 16.43
CA SER A 296 3.70 1.97 15.05
C SER A 296 2.75 3.05 14.51
N GLN A 297 1.45 2.93 14.77
CA GLN A 297 0.46 3.92 14.35
C GLN A 297 0.67 5.27 15.02
N GLU A 298 0.97 5.29 16.31
CA GLU A 298 1.29 6.52 17.04
C GLU A 298 2.54 7.19 16.47
N TRP A 299 3.56 6.40 16.15
CA TRP A 299 4.80 6.92 15.55
C TRP A 299 4.57 7.46 14.13
N LEU A 300 3.73 6.79 13.31
CA LEU A 300 3.47 7.18 11.92
C LEU A 300 2.51 8.35 11.78
N ALA A 301 1.61 8.58 12.74
CA ALA A 301 0.56 9.58 12.61
C ALA A 301 1.08 10.95 12.17
N GLY A 302 2.17 11.44 12.77
CA GLY A 302 2.79 12.70 12.38
C GLY A 302 3.60 12.65 11.07
N LYS A 303 3.81 11.48 10.46
CA LYS A 303 4.67 11.30 9.28
C LYS A 303 3.90 11.08 7.98
N TYR A 304 2.63 10.75 8.08
CA TYR A 304 1.81 10.59 6.89
C TYR A 304 1.71 11.88 6.07
N GLN A 305 1.51 13.01 6.73
CA GLN A 305 1.42 14.31 6.08
C GLN A 305 2.68 15.15 6.28
N ASP A 306 3.30 15.10 7.48
CA ASP A 306 4.48 15.84 7.91
C ASP A 306 4.40 17.34 7.52
N ASP A 307 5.32 17.85 6.70
CA ASP A 307 5.39 19.25 6.26
C ASP A 307 4.54 19.57 5.01
N ALA A 308 3.85 18.57 4.44
CA ALA A 308 2.99 18.79 3.29
C ALA A 308 1.74 19.59 3.66
N PRO A 309 1.23 20.46 2.76
CA PRO A 309 0.04 21.28 3.03
C PRO A 309 -1.23 20.44 3.22
N ARG A 310 -1.27 19.23 2.67
CA ARG A 310 -2.34 18.23 2.81
C ARG A 310 -1.75 16.83 2.68
N TRP A 311 -2.42 15.83 3.22
CA TRP A 311 -2.00 14.46 3.03
C TRP A 311 -1.96 14.07 1.55
N GLY A 312 -0.95 13.31 1.17
CA GLY A 312 -0.82 12.74 -0.16
C GLY A 312 -0.16 13.65 -1.20
N GLU A 313 0.07 14.93 -0.90
CA GLU A 313 0.65 15.88 -1.87
C GLU A 313 2.07 15.49 -2.24
N GLN A 314 2.36 15.54 -3.55
CA GLN A 314 3.63 15.14 -4.14
C GLN A 314 4.31 16.34 -4.81
N LYS A 315 5.62 16.42 -4.67
CA LYS A 315 6.46 17.47 -5.26
C LYS A 315 7.23 16.90 -6.44
N ARG A 316 7.25 17.64 -7.55
CA ARG A 316 7.97 17.24 -8.78
C ARG A 316 9.46 17.04 -8.52
N GLU A 317 10.03 17.85 -7.64
CA GLU A 317 11.46 17.84 -7.28
C GLU A 317 11.88 16.50 -6.65
N VAL A 318 11.01 15.89 -5.84
CA VAL A 318 11.26 14.58 -5.24
C VAL A 318 11.29 13.49 -6.32
N TRP A 319 10.33 13.51 -7.26
CA TRP A 319 10.29 12.58 -8.39
C TRP A 319 11.50 12.71 -9.31
N SER A 320 11.85 13.97 -9.68
CA SER A 320 13.01 14.22 -10.55
C SER A 320 14.34 13.91 -9.87
N GLY A 321 14.46 14.18 -8.57
CA GLY A 321 15.68 13.91 -7.80
C GLY A 321 15.99 12.42 -7.74
N TYR A 322 14.98 11.59 -7.45
CA TYR A 322 15.17 10.15 -7.43
C TYR A 322 15.42 9.55 -8.83
N ALA A 323 14.73 10.05 -9.87
CA ALA A 323 15.00 9.63 -11.24
C ALA A 323 16.42 10.00 -11.69
N GLU A 324 16.95 11.16 -11.27
CA GLU A 324 18.33 11.55 -11.52
C GLU A 324 19.32 10.63 -10.79
N PHE A 325 19.06 10.34 -9.51
CA PHE A 325 19.82 9.35 -8.74
C PHE A 325 19.93 8.01 -9.48
N LEU A 326 18.82 7.44 -9.93
CA LEU A 326 18.83 6.18 -10.67
C LEU A 326 19.61 6.27 -11.99
N ARG A 327 19.57 7.43 -12.67
CA ARG A 327 20.32 7.66 -13.91
C ARG A 327 21.82 7.76 -13.66
N GLU A 328 22.25 8.46 -12.61
CA GLU A 328 23.64 8.57 -12.20
C GLU A 328 24.28 7.22 -11.86
N HIS A 329 23.44 6.24 -11.47
CA HIS A 329 23.83 4.88 -11.17
C HIS A 329 23.54 3.87 -12.30
N ASP A 330 23.32 4.34 -13.54
CA ASP A 330 23.06 3.50 -14.72
C ASP A 330 21.82 2.59 -14.62
N LEU A 331 20.89 2.88 -13.70
CA LEU A 331 19.64 2.13 -13.50
C LEU A 331 18.49 2.64 -14.39
N LEU A 332 18.58 3.87 -14.87
CA LEU A 332 17.69 4.43 -15.89
C LEU A 332 18.46 4.73 -17.17
N LYS A 333 17.99 4.21 -18.30
CA LYS A 333 18.59 4.41 -19.64
C LYS A 333 17.79 5.40 -20.49
N LYS A 334 16.53 5.60 -20.11
CA LYS A 334 15.61 6.52 -20.81
C LYS A 334 15.47 7.81 -20.00
N GLU A 335 15.20 8.91 -20.70
CA GLU A 335 14.65 10.11 -20.08
C GLU A 335 13.17 9.88 -19.83
N LEU A 336 12.76 9.97 -18.56
CA LEU A 336 11.37 9.78 -18.16
C LEU A 336 10.63 11.11 -18.13
N ASP A 337 9.37 11.09 -18.54
CA ASP A 337 8.45 12.21 -18.35
C ASP A 337 7.98 12.22 -16.89
N ILE A 338 8.62 13.05 -16.08
CA ILE A 338 8.35 13.15 -14.64
C ILE A 338 6.90 13.58 -14.38
N ASP A 339 6.35 14.48 -15.21
CA ASP A 339 5.00 15.00 -15.03
C ASP A 339 3.92 13.96 -15.35
N ALA A 340 4.29 12.87 -16.05
CA ALA A 340 3.41 11.73 -16.29
C ALA A 340 3.50 10.64 -15.18
N MET A 341 4.44 10.75 -14.24
CA MET A 341 4.66 9.71 -13.21
C MET A 341 3.75 9.88 -12.01
N PHE A 342 3.26 11.09 -11.74
CA PHE A 342 2.41 11.38 -10.59
C PHE A 342 1.39 12.48 -10.93
N THR A 343 0.35 12.58 -10.09
CA THR A 343 -0.61 13.69 -10.17
C THR A 343 -1.20 13.99 -8.79
N ASN A 344 -1.40 15.27 -8.50
CA ASN A 344 -2.12 15.77 -7.33
C ASN A 344 -3.56 16.18 -7.67
N GLU A 345 -4.02 15.98 -8.91
CA GLU A 345 -5.33 16.45 -9.40
C GLU A 345 -6.52 15.84 -8.64
N PHE A 346 -6.36 14.65 -8.12
CA PHE A 346 -7.43 13.89 -7.46
C PHE A 346 -7.46 14.07 -5.94
N LEU A 347 -6.45 14.72 -5.35
CA LEU A 347 -6.44 15.04 -3.93
C LEU A 347 -7.51 16.11 -3.61
N PRO A 348 -8.20 16.00 -2.46
CA PRO A 348 -9.15 17.03 -2.01
C PRO A 348 -8.44 18.39 -1.81
N GLU A 349 -9.23 19.50 -1.93
CA GLU A 349 -8.73 20.88 -1.77
C GLU A 349 -8.38 21.20 -0.31
#